data_fb8adfd096ddd8ff503c9983d8109d15
#
_entry.id   fb8adfd096ddd8ff503c9983d8109d15
#
_cell.length_a   1.000
_cell.length_b   1.000
_cell.length_c   1.000
_cell.angle_alpha   90.00
_cell.angle_beta   90.00
_cell.angle_gamma   90.00
#
_symmetry.space_group_name_H-M   'P 1'
#
loop_
_entity.id
_entity.type
_entity.pdbx_description
1 polymer ?
#
loop_
_entity_poly.entity_id
_entity_poly.type
_entity_poly.pdbx_seq_one_letter_code
_entity_poly.pdbx_strand_id
1 'polypeptide(L)'
;MSARLPAVLAAVSLGLAGTAMAQGSTMDEIAKYREMLADGNPAELLELKGESLWKTPRGPKNASLEQCDMGLGPGRLDGAYAQLPRYFADTRKVMDVESRLVHCMVSLQGFKYEDVTRQWFSRPGQESEIEALVTYIGGKSNGMKIDVPARHPEEARMAKVGEYIFYRRSGPQDFSCAICH
;
A
#
# COMPACT_ATOMS: atom_id res chain seq x y z
N MET A 1 -90.15 -21.66 -9.95
CA MET A 1 -89.00 -22.57 -10.18
C MET A 1 -87.82 -21.72 -10.66
N SER A 2 -86.93 -21.39 -9.75
CA SER A 2 -85.87 -20.44 -10.01
C SER A 2 -84.55 -21.21 -10.24
N ALA A 3 -83.96 -21.12 -11.41
CA ALA A 3 -82.68 -21.69 -11.70
C ALA A 3 -81.58 -20.64 -11.37
N ARG A 4 -80.71 -21.00 -10.46
CA ARG A 4 -79.51 -20.22 -10.11
C ARG A 4 -78.33 -20.73 -10.92
N LEU A 5 -77.75 -19.83 -11.77
CA LEU A 5 -76.45 -20.06 -12.42
C LEU A 5 -75.32 -19.75 -11.41
N PRO A 6 -74.27 -20.55 -11.31
CA PRO A 6 -73.06 -20.20 -10.58
C PRO A 6 -72.14 -19.35 -11.43
N ALA A 7 -71.69 -18.22 -10.90
CA ALA A 7 -70.65 -17.40 -11.49
C ALA A 7 -69.27 -18.05 -11.23
N VAL A 8 -68.56 -18.35 -12.29
CA VAL A 8 -67.16 -18.81 -12.25
C VAL A 8 -66.25 -17.58 -12.28
N LEU A 9 -65.65 -17.28 -11.12
CA LEU A 9 -64.58 -16.27 -11.01
C LEU A 9 -63.25 -16.90 -11.49
N ALA A 10 -62.81 -16.52 -12.67
CA ALA A 10 -61.49 -16.86 -13.15
C ALA A 10 -60.48 -15.86 -12.53
N ALA A 11 -59.69 -16.29 -11.59
CA ALA A 11 -58.58 -15.51 -11.05
C ALA A 11 -57.41 -15.58 -12.02
N VAL A 12 -57.12 -14.46 -12.71
CA VAL A 12 -55.92 -14.27 -13.54
C VAL A 12 -54.81 -13.85 -12.60
N SER A 13 -53.94 -14.80 -12.24
CA SER A 13 -52.66 -14.53 -11.55
C SER A 13 -51.61 -14.05 -12.56
N LEU A 14 -51.43 -12.73 -12.65
CA LEU A 14 -50.27 -12.15 -13.32
C LEU A 14 -49.01 -12.49 -12.50
N GLY A 15 -48.24 -13.48 -12.95
CA GLY A 15 -46.90 -13.73 -12.47
C GLY A 15 -45.98 -12.59 -12.92
N LEU A 16 -45.62 -11.68 -12.02
CA LEU A 16 -44.44 -10.82 -12.20
C LEU A 16 -43.18 -11.72 -12.09
N ALA A 17 -42.69 -12.18 -13.23
CA ALA A 17 -41.34 -12.69 -13.32
C ALA A 17 -40.39 -11.50 -13.21
N GLY A 18 -40.03 -11.14 -12.00
CA GLY A 18 -38.92 -10.22 -11.73
C GLY A 18 -37.64 -10.84 -12.28
N THR A 19 -37.11 -10.30 -13.37
CA THR A 19 -35.73 -10.59 -13.80
C THR A 19 -34.80 -10.14 -12.69
N ALA A 20 -34.34 -11.07 -11.85
CA ALA A 20 -33.23 -10.84 -10.95
C ALA A 20 -32.02 -10.55 -11.83
N MET A 21 -31.67 -9.28 -12.01
CA MET A 21 -30.37 -8.90 -12.54
C MET A 21 -29.35 -9.51 -11.57
N ALA A 22 -28.59 -10.47 -12.05
CA ALA A 22 -27.47 -11.01 -11.33
C ALA A 22 -26.47 -9.85 -11.14
N GLN A 23 -26.54 -9.21 -9.98
CA GLN A 23 -25.49 -8.28 -9.56
C GLN A 23 -24.23 -9.10 -9.40
N GLY A 24 -23.21 -8.79 -10.21
CA GLY A 24 -21.89 -9.40 -10.04
C GLY A 24 -21.45 -9.27 -8.58
N SER A 25 -20.71 -10.25 -8.09
CA SER A 25 -20.25 -10.18 -6.69
C SER A 25 -19.43 -8.90 -6.52
N THR A 26 -19.42 -8.33 -5.32
CA THR A 26 -18.57 -7.16 -5.00
C THR A 26 -17.11 -7.42 -5.36
N MET A 27 -16.69 -8.67 -5.29
CA MET A 27 -15.32 -9.08 -5.68
C MET A 27 -15.10 -9.00 -7.19
N ASP A 28 -16.11 -9.31 -8.01
CA ASP A 28 -16.01 -9.21 -9.48
C ASP A 28 -15.92 -7.74 -9.91
N GLU A 29 -16.68 -6.86 -9.28
CA GLU A 29 -16.61 -5.42 -9.56
C GLU A 29 -15.27 -4.81 -9.12
N ILE A 30 -14.72 -5.25 -7.97
CA ILE A 30 -13.37 -4.88 -7.54
C ILE A 30 -12.32 -5.40 -8.52
N ALA A 31 -12.47 -6.63 -9.03
CA ALA A 31 -11.53 -7.19 -10.01
C ALA A 31 -11.55 -6.39 -11.32
N LYS A 32 -12.72 -6.06 -11.84
CA LYS A 32 -12.87 -5.19 -13.04
C LYS A 32 -12.26 -3.80 -12.83
N TYR A 33 -12.48 -3.21 -11.66
CA TYR A 33 -11.89 -1.90 -11.33
C TYR A 33 -10.35 -1.97 -11.30
N ARG A 34 -9.80 -3.04 -10.73
CA ARG A 34 -8.35 -3.26 -10.73
C ARG A 34 -7.79 -3.46 -12.13
N GLU A 35 -8.50 -4.19 -13.00
CA GLU A 35 -8.12 -4.37 -14.39
C GLU A 35 -8.12 -3.04 -15.16
N MET A 36 -9.14 -2.21 -14.98
CA MET A 36 -9.18 -0.87 -15.58
C MET A 36 -8.05 0.04 -15.08
N LEU A 37 -7.65 -0.09 -13.82
CA LEU A 37 -6.53 0.68 -13.26
C LEU A 37 -5.15 0.12 -13.66
N ALA A 38 -5.08 -1.11 -14.14
CA ALA A 38 -3.82 -1.71 -14.58
C ALA A 38 -3.31 -1.07 -15.89
N ASP A 39 -4.19 -0.50 -16.70
CA ASP A 39 -3.84 0.24 -17.91
C ASP A 39 -3.93 1.74 -17.64
N GLY A 40 -2.76 2.42 -17.60
CA GLY A 40 -2.67 3.87 -17.36
C GLY A 40 -2.83 4.30 -15.90
N ASN A 41 -2.37 3.49 -14.95
CA ASN A 41 -2.35 3.84 -13.53
C ASN A 41 -1.46 5.07 -13.28
N PRO A 42 -1.97 6.16 -12.68
CA PRO A 42 -1.15 7.34 -12.37
C PRO A 42 0.09 7.05 -11.50
N ALA A 43 0.08 5.95 -10.74
CA ALA A 43 1.22 5.50 -9.95
C ALA A 43 2.44 5.12 -10.82
N GLU A 44 2.23 4.74 -12.10
CA GLU A 44 3.33 4.40 -13.01
C GLU A 44 4.27 5.59 -13.25
N LEU A 45 3.75 6.80 -13.31
CA LEU A 45 4.58 8.00 -13.45
C LEU A 45 5.48 8.22 -12.23
N LEU A 46 4.94 7.97 -11.02
CA LEU A 46 5.72 8.03 -9.79
C LEU A 46 6.75 6.90 -9.73
N GLU A 47 6.40 5.71 -10.19
CA GLU A 47 7.32 4.57 -10.26
C GLU A 47 8.50 4.86 -11.20
N LEU A 48 8.24 5.37 -12.41
CA LEU A 48 9.28 5.78 -13.37
C LEU A 48 10.18 6.88 -12.79
N LYS A 49 9.60 7.86 -12.12
CA LYS A 49 10.36 8.89 -11.42
C LYS A 49 11.22 8.28 -10.31
N GLY A 50 10.66 7.39 -9.50
CA GLY A 50 11.37 6.67 -8.44
C GLY A 50 12.53 5.85 -8.98
N GLU A 51 12.34 5.15 -10.10
CA GLU A 51 13.40 4.42 -10.78
C GLU A 51 14.54 5.34 -11.23
N SER A 52 14.20 6.48 -11.84
CA SER A 52 15.18 7.48 -12.24
C SER A 52 15.96 8.02 -11.05
N LEU A 53 15.28 8.36 -9.95
CA LEU A 53 15.91 8.83 -8.70
C LEU A 53 16.80 7.77 -8.05
N TRP A 54 16.45 6.49 -8.15
CA TRP A 54 17.23 5.38 -7.62
C TRP A 54 18.54 5.20 -8.37
N LYS A 55 18.49 5.23 -9.70
CA LYS A 55 19.64 4.94 -10.59
C LYS A 55 20.55 6.13 -10.83
N THR A 56 20.03 7.35 -10.78
CA THR A 56 20.79 8.56 -11.11
C THR A 56 21.72 8.96 -9.97
N PRO A 57 23.05 9.13 -10.21
CA PRO A 57 23.96 9.71 -9.23
C PRO A 57 23.54 11.13 -8.84
N ARG A 58 23.44 11.38 -7.53
CA ARG A 58 22.92 12.64 -6.97
C ARG A 58 23.63 13.03 -5.68
N GLY A 59 23.31 14.24 -5.23
CA GLY A 59 23.81 14.79 -3.97
C GLY A 59 25.29 15.16 -4.02
N PRO A 60 25.82 15.69 -2.90
CA PRO A 60 27.21 16.14 -2.80
C PRO A 60 28.25 15.05 -3.10
N LYS A 61 27.92 13.78 -2.87
CA LYS A 61 28.82 12.65 -3.14
C LYS A 61 28.67 12.09 -4.56
N ASN A 62 27.77 12.62 -5.37
CA ASN A 62 27.47 12.16 -6.73
C ASN A 62 27.32 10.63 -6.81
N ALA A 63 26.49 10.07 -5.94
CA ALA A 63 26.24 8.63 -5.81
C ALA A 63 24.79 8.28 -6.13
N SER A 64 24.56 7.11 -6.78
CA SER A 64 23.23 6.53 -6.93
C SER A 64 22.79 5.81 -5.65
N LEU A 65 21.50 5.49 -5.56
CA LEU A 65 20.96 4.67 -4.46
C LEU A 65 21.13 3.15 -4.71
N GLU A 66 21.72 2.74 -5.83
CA GLU A 66 21.94 1.32 -6.17
C GLU A 66 22.80 0.56 -5.18
N GLN A 67 23.57 1.27 -4.34
CA GLN A 67 24.34 0.67 -3.24
C GLN A 67 23.55 0.63 -1.92
N CYS A 68 22.33 1.17 -1.89
CA CYS A 68 21.49 1.14 -0.70
C CYS A 68 21.01 -0.30 -0.43
N ASP A 69 21.28 -0.79 0.76
CA ASP A 69 20.76 -2.07 1.23
C ASP A 69 19.37 -1.84 1.86
N MET A 70 18.32 -2.31 1.19
CA MET A 70 16.93 -2.32 1.67
C MET A 70 16.60 -3.56 2.50
N GLY A 71 17.64 -4.26 3.01
CA GLY A 71 17.49 -5.42 3.87
C GLY A 71 17.68 -6.77 3.16
N LEU A 72 17.88 -6.76 1.84
CA LEU A 72 18.17 -7.96 1.03
C LEU A 72 19.59 -7.97 0.47
N GLY A 73 20.41 -7.02 0.89
CA GLY A 73 21.72 -6.72 0.34
C GLY A 73 21.70 -5.52 -0.60
N PRO A 74 22.87 -4.88 -0.87
CA PRO A 74 22.97 -3.69 -1.69
C PRO A 74 22.31 -3.87 -3.06
N GLY A 75 21.47 -2.89 -3.46
CA GLY A 75 20.81 -2.84 -4.76
C GLY A 75 19.71 -3.86 -5.02
N ARG A 76 19.44 -4.77 -4.09
CA ARG A 76 18.37 -5.78 -4.26
C ARG A 76 17.04 -5.25 -3.76
N LEU A 77 16.10 -5.05 -4.68
CA LEU A 77 14.79 -4.47 -4.38
C LEU A 77 13.63 -5.47 -4.46
N ASP A 78 13.79 -6.56 -5.24
CA ASP A 78 12.69 -7.52 -5.46
C ASP A 78 12.28 -8.18 -4.14
N GLY A 79 11.07 -7.85 -3.68
CA GLY A 79 10.52 -8.31 -2.41
C GLY A 79 11.00 -7.54 -1.17
N ALA A 80 11.81 -6.49 -1.31
CA ALA A 80 12.30 -5.73 -0.15
C ALA A 80 11.18 -5.06 0.63
N TYR A 81 10.23 -4.42 -0.06
CA TYR A 81 9.08 -3.78 0.58
C TYR A 81 8.22 -4.75 1.40
N ALA A 82 8.02 -5.96 0.87
CA ALA A 82 7.23 -7.00 1.54
C ALA A 82 7.88 -7.53 2.83
N GLN A 83 9.17 -7.25 3.06
CA GLN A 83 9.94 -7.70 4.21
C GLN A 83 10.37 -6.56 5.16
N LEU A 84 9.91 -5.35 4.92
CA LEU A 84 10.14 -4.20 5.81
C LEU A 84 8.90 -3.96 6.70
N PRO A 85 9.08 -3.44 7.93
CA PRO A 85 10.34 -3.01 8.56
C PRO A 85 11.21 -4.17 9.05
N ARG A 86 12.53 -3.94 9.15
CA ARG A 86 13.48 -4.90 9.70
C ARG A 86 14.66 -4.24 10.40
N TYR A 87 15.43 -5.01 11.15
CA TYR A 87 16.63 -4.52 11.82
C TYR A 87 17.80 -4.36 10.84
N PHE A 88 18.49 -3.22 10.91
CA PHE A 88 19.70 -2.91 10.18
C PHE A 88 20.90 -2.77 11.11
N ALA A 89 21.92 -3.58 10.90
CA ALA A 89 23.09 -3.63 11.79
C ALA A 89 23.96 -2.36 11.71
N ASP A 90 24.00 -1.69 10.55
CA ASP A 90 24.75 -0.45 10.34
C ASP A 90 24.21 0.73 11.15
N THR A 91 22.90 0.81 11.31
CA THR A 91 22.22 1.85 12.12
C THR A 91 21.85 1.38 13.51
N ARG A 92 21.86 0.07 13.77
CA ARG A 92 21.35 -0.57 14.99
C ARG A 92 19.89 -0.21 15.28
N LYS A 93 19.06 -0.06 14.24
CA LYS A 93 17.66 0.31 14.34
C LYS A 93 16.78 -0.59 13.48
N VAL A 94 15.54 -0.78 13.90
CA VAL A 94 14.48 -1.26 13.02
C VAL A 94 14.02 -0.08 12.18
N MET A 95 14.00 -0.25 10.87
CA MET A 95 13.66 0.81 9.92
C MET A 95 12.65 0.28 8.90
N ASP A 96 11.70 1.12 8.57
CA ASP A 96 10.81 0.97 7.42
C ASP A 96 11.49 1.45 6.12
N VAL A 97 10.75 1.40 5.01
CA VAL A 97 11.28 1.76 3.69
C VAL A 97 11.69 3.24 3.64
N GLU A 98 10.87 4.14 4.19
CA GLU A 98 11.11 5.58 4.17
C GLU A 98 12.34 5.96 5.01
N SER A 99 12.38 5.46 6.25
CA SER A 99 13.51 5.72 7.15
C SER A 99 14.82 5.19 6.56
N ARG A 100 14.79 4.01 5.91
CA ARG A 100 15.96 3.43 5.27
C ARG A 100 16.40 4.22 4.05
N LEU A 101 15.46 4.69 3.22
CA LEU A 101 15.73 5.59 2.09
C LEU A 101 16.41 6.87 2.55
N VAL A 102 15.85 7.56 3.55
CA VAL A 102 16.45 8.78 4.12
C VAL A 102 17.86 8.51 4.60
N HIS A 103 18.09 7.39 5.31
CA HIS A 103 19.42 6.99 5.74
C HIS A 103 20.38 6.84 4.54
N CYS A 104 19.98 6.17 3.47
CA CYS A 104 20.81 6.00 2.27
C CYS A 104 21.06 7.34 1.53
N MET A 105 20.07 8.21 1.42
CA MET A 105 20.25 9.54 0.81
C MET A 105 21.25 10.38 1.59
N VAL A 106 21.24 10.31 2.92
CA VAL A 106 22.21 11.01 3.77
C VAL A 106 23.58 10.35 3.70
N SER A 107 23.67 9.03 3.86
CA SER A 107 24.95 8.33 3.98
C SER A 107 25.66 8.12 2.63
N LEU A 108 24.96 7.72 1.58
CA LEU A 108 25.51 7.45 0.25
C LEU A 108 25.62 8.71 -0.59
N GLN A 109 24.54 9.50 -0.68
CA GLN A 109 24.47 10.67 -1.55
C GLN A 109 24.99 11.94 -0.88
N GLY A 110 25.07 11.98 0.45
CA GLY A 110 25.59 13.11 1.23
C GLY A 110 24.62 14.27 1.39
N PHE A 111 23.33 14.06 1.19
CA PHE A 111 22.31 15.04 1.47
C PHE A 111 22.22 15.33 2.97
N LYS A 112 21.76 16.52 3.35
CA LYS A 112 21.42 16.81 4.73
C LYS A 112 20.06 16.20 5.08
N TYR A 113 19.93 15.69 6.29
CA TYR A 113 18.68 15.08 6.76
C TYR A 113 17.47 16.02 6.63
N GLU A 114 17.64 17.28 6.99
CA GLU A 114 16.60 18.31 6.95
C GLU A 114 16.14 18.62 5.52
N ASP A 115 17.02 18.52 4.54
CA ASP A 115 16.68 18.76 3.15
C ASP A 115 15.89 17.60 2.58
N VAL A 116 16.27 16.34 2.90
CA VAL A 116 15.57 15.14 2.47
C VAL A 116 14.18 15.06 3.09
N THR A 117 14.05 15.40 4.36
CA THR A 117 12.79 15.25 5.13
C THR A 117 11.88 16.46 5.06
N ARG A 118 12.28 17.53 4.36
CA ARG A 118 11.46 18.73 4.21
C ARG A 118 10.12 18.49 3.55
N GLN A 119 10.06 17.52 2.64
CA GLN A 119 8.87 17.19 1.88
C GLN A 119 8.61 15.67 1.87
N TRP A 120 8.02 15.16 2.96
CA TRP A 120 7.65 13.76 3.09
C TRP A 120 6.55 13.34 2.10
N PHE A 121 5.58 14.22 1.87
CA PHE A 121 4.39 13.95 1.07
C PHE A 121 4.30 14.92 -0.10
N SER A 122 3.76 14.44 -1.20
CA SER A 122 3.45 15.26 -2.38
C SER A 122 2.38 16.30 -2.06
N ARG A 123 2.48 17.45 -2.74
CA ARG A 123 1.52 18.54 -2.69
C ARG A 123 1.17 18.93 -4.13
N PRO A 124 0.05 19.62 -4.39
CA PRO A 124 -0.28 20.10 -5.72
C PRO A 124 0.91 20.87 -6.37
N GLY A 125 1.38 20.37 -7.50
CA GLY A 125 2.53 20.93 -8.22
C GLY A 125 3.91 20.62 -7.63
N GLN A 126 3.99 19.80 -6.57
CA GLN A 126 5.23 19.45 -5.90
C GLN A 126 5.23 17.98 -5.48
N GLU A 127 5.83 17.10 -6.26
CA GLU A 127 5.92 15.69 -5.97
C GLU A 127 7.07 15.37 -5.01
N SER A 128 6.80 14.54 -4.00
CA SER A 128 7.80 14.06 -3.07
C SER A 128 8.74 13.03 -3.73
N GLU A 129 10.04 13.21 -3.56
CA GLU A 129 11.03 12.24 -4.00
C GLU A 129 10.96 10.94 -3.19
N ILE A 130 10.63 11.06 -1.89
CA ILE A 130 10.48 9.89 -1.00
C ILE A 130 9.29 9.04 -1.48
N GLU A 131 8.14 9.66 -1.76
CA GLU A 131 6.98 8.92 -2.28
C GLU A 131 7.28 8.23 -3.62
N ALA A 132 7.96 8.91 -4.54
CA ALA A 132 8.36 8.32 -5.81
C ALA A 132 9.28 7.11 -5.62
N LEU A 133 10.29 7.22 -4.76
CA LEU A 133 11.21 6.12 -4.43
C LEU A 133 10.49 4.96 -3.74
N VAL A 134 9.58 5.24 -2.79
CA VAL A 134 8.76 4.22 -2.11
C VAL A 134 7.86 3.51 -3.10
N THR A 135 7.24 4.25 -4.04
CA THR A 135 6.40 3.67 -5.10
C THR A 135 7.21 2.72 -5.98
N TYR A 136 8.40 3.11 -6.40
CA TYR A 136 9.30 2.25 -7.18
C TYR A 136 9.70 0.97 -6.42
N ILE A 137 10.10 1.10 -5.15
CA ILE A 137 10.49 -0.06 -4.33
C ILE A 137 9.27 -0.96 -4.03
N GLY A 138 8.11 -0.35 -3.80
CA GLY A 138 6.84 -1.05 -3.63
C GLY A 138 6.46 -1.88 -4.86
N GLY A 139 6.59 -1.30 -6.06
CA GLY A 139 6.37 -1.97 -7.34
C GLY A 139 7.21 -3.24 -7.50
N LYS A 140 8.48 -3.24 -7.01
CA LYS A 140 9.35 -4.43 -7.01
C LYS A 140 8.88 -5.56 -6.07
N SER A 141 7.88 -5.30 -5.25
CA SER A 141 7.25 -6.30 -4.37
C SER A 141 5.80 -6.61 -4.78
N ASN A 142 5.36 -6.12 -5.94
CA ASN A 142 3.97 -6.29 -6.39
C ASN A 142 3.60 -7.77 -6.51
N GLY A 143 2.43 -8.14 -5.99
CA GLY A 143 1.93 -9.52 -5.95
C GLY A 143 2.60 -10.42 -4.88
N MET A 144 3.59 -9.94 -4.15
CA MET A 144 4.23 -10.70 -3.08
C MET A 144 3.44 -10.59 -1.78
N LYS A 145 3.46 -11.68 -1.00
CA LYS A 145 2.88 -11.68 0.34
C LYS A 145 3.78 -10.90 1.29
N ILE A 146 3.19 -10.07 2.15
CA ILE A 146 3.90 -9.42 3.24
C ILE A 146 4.45 -10.49 4.19
N ASP A 147 5.76 -10.48 4.41
CA ASP A 147 6.48 -11.41 5.27
C ASP A 147 7.57 -10.66 6.06
N VAL A 148 7.11 -9.84 7.01
CA VAL A 148 8.02 -9.04 7.85
C VAL A 148 8.71 -9.94 8.86
N PRO A 149 10.05 -10.00 8.88
CA PRO A 149 10.78 -10.82 9.83
C PRO A 149 10.65 -10.28 11.26
N ALA A 150 10.56 -11.19 12.24
CA ALA A 150 10.65 -10.87 13.66
C ALA A 150 11.72 -11.74 14.35
N ARG A 151 12.84 -11.95 13.65
CA ARG A 151 13.92 -12.84 14.11
C ARG A 151 14.91 -12.13 15.03
N HIS A 152 15.16 -10.85 14.81
CA HIS A 152 16.01 -10.05 15.68
C HIS A 152 15.23 -9.58 16.92
N PRO A 153 15.83 -9.56 18.14
CA PRO A 153 15.14 -9.12 19.36
C PRO A 153 14.50 -7.73 19.25
N GLU A 154 15.12 -6.79 18.54
CA GLU A 154 14.56 -5.45 18.30
C GLU A 154 13.34 -5.48 17.35
N GLU A 155 13.32 -6.36 16.35
CA GLU A 155 12.14 -6.56 15.49
C GLU A 155 10.97 -7.10 16.32
N ALA A 156 11.21 -8.11 17.14
CA ALA A 156 10.20 -8.65 18.04
C ALA A 156 9.68 -7.61 19.05
N ARG A 157 10.59 -6.75 19.58
CA ARG A 157 10.21 -5.64 20.47
C ARG A 157 9.34 -4.61 19.74
N MET A 158 9.72 -4.22 18.52
CA MET A 158 8.95 -3.26 17.72
C MET A 158 7.60 -3.83 17.28
N ALA A 159 7.51 -5.11 16.96
CA ALA A 159 6.24 -5.77 16.67
C ALA A 159 5.26 -5.68 17.85
N LYS A 160 5.73 -5.89 19.09
CA LYS A 160 4.89 -5.70 20.30
C LYS A 160 4.46 -4.26 20.49
N VAL A 161 5.30 -3.28 20.18
CA VAL A 161 4.93 -1.86 20.22
C VAL A 161 3.86 -1.56 19.17
N GLY A 162 4.02 -2.11 17.95
CA GLY A 162 3.03 -1.99 16.88
C GLY A 162 1.69 -2.62 17.26
N GLU A 163 1.71 -3.82 17.85
CA GLU A 163 0.52 -4.49 18.37
C GLU A 163 -0.20 -3.62 19.42
N TYR A 164 0.54 -3.09 20.39
CA TYR A 164 -0.02 -2.19 21.38
C TYR A 164 -0.68 -0.95 20.76
N ILE A 165 -0.01 -0.31 19.77
CA ILE A 165 -0.54 0.88 19.08
C ILE A 165 -1.79 0.50 18.27
N PHE A 166 -1.79 -0.65 17.60
CA PHE A 166 -2.91 -1.14 16.79
C PHE A 166 -4.21 -1.29 17.59
N TYR A 167 -4.13 -1.78 18.83
CA TYR A 167 -5.29 -1.96 19.71
C TYR A 167 -5.59 -0.74 20.58
N ARG A 168 -4.65 0.18 20.72
CA ARG A 168 -4.84 1.35 21.58
C ARG A 168 -5.85 2.32 20.99
N ARG A 169 -6.89 2.59 21.74
CA ARG A 169 -7.84 3.66 21.43
C ARG A 169 -7.23 5.04 21.66
N SER A 170 -7.49 5.97 20.74
CA SER A 170 -6.95 7.33 20.80
C SER A 170 -7.76 8.29 19.93
N GLY A 171 -7.47 9.59 20.10
CA GLY A 171 -8.13 10.67 19.37
C GLY A 171 -9.54 10.99 19.86
N PRO A 172 -10.19 12.03 19.27
CA PRO A 172 -11.49 12.52 19.70
C PRO A 172 -12.62 11.49 19.57
N GLN A 173 -12.46 10.53 18.66
CA GLN A 173 -13.44 9.48 18.39
C GLN A 173 -13.19 8.20 19.18
N ASP A 174 -12.13 8.16 19.99
CA ASP A 174 -11.71 6.99 20.75
C ASP A 174 -11.63 5.71 19.89
N PHE A 175 -11.05 5.82 18.68
CA PHE A 175 -10.87 4.70 17.77
C PHE A 175 -9.48 4.08 17.90
N SER A 176 -9.39 2.79 17.57
CA SER A 176 -8.14 2.08 17.33
C SER A 176 -8.13 1.54 15.90
N CYS A 177 -6.95 1.19 15.38
CA CYS A 177 -6.84 0.54 14.06
C CYS A 177 -7.64 -0.77 14.00
N ALA A 178 -7.68 -1.52 15.12
CA ALA A 178 -8.39 -2.79 15.25
C ALA A 178 -9.92 -2.71 15.14
N ILE A 179 -10.52 -1.50 15.16
CA ILE A 179 -11.97 -1.36 14.98
C ILE A 179 -12.37 -1.55 13.51
N CYS A 180 -11.47 -1.17 12.58
CA CYS A 180 -11.74 -1.27 11.14
C CYS A 180 -10.94 -2.40 10.48
N HIS A 181 -9.83 -2.84 11.08
CA HIS A 181 -8.93 -3.89 10.59
C HIS A 181 -8.83 -5.05 11.57
#